data_ba49075b2d11fa5806760405f9567995
#
_entry.id   ba49075b2d11fa5806760405f9567995
#
_cell.length_a   1.000
_cell.length_b   1.000
_cell.length_c   1.000
_cell.angle_alpha   90.00
_cell.angle_beta   90.00
_cell.angle_gamma   90.00
#
_symmetry.space_group_name_H-M   'P 1'
#
loop_
_entity.id
_entity.type
_entity.pdbx_description
1 polymer ?
#
loop_
_entity_poly.entity_id
_entity_poly.type
_entity_poly.pdbx_seq_one_letter_code
_entity_poly.pdbx_strand_id
1 'polypeptide(L)'
;CDGVESVEVRPLGASRSLVEVSVRASNASGAAVSIVRADLTLDRGETTLLRASVDEKVRLPRRSEEATVRIPVEIRFEGGLLGALGTMGTLSSGARGTTVSGEVVLKAGMMRKKYKVERMDTDAFLRQFGIDLSEMMEEFGL
;
A
#
# COMPACT_ATOMS: atom_id res chain seq x y z
N CYS A 1 5.44 -9.02 -8.08
CA CYS A 1 5.50 -9.15 -6.63
C CYS A 1 5.16 -10.57 -6.20
N ASP A 2 6.06 -11.21 -5.46
CA ASP A 2 5.93 -12.61 -5.05
C ASP A 2 5.20 -12.75 -3.71
N GLY A 3 4.69 -11.69 -3.17
CA GLY A 3 3.89 -11.64 -1.96
C GLY A 3 4.48 -10.79 -0.86
N VAL A 4 3.68 -10.56 0.16
CA VAL A 4 4.07 -9.79 1.34
C VAL A 4 4.73 -10.73 2.34
N GLU A 5 5.95 -10.40 2.76
CA GLU A 5 6.71 -11.18 3.71
C GLU A 5 6.41 -10.76 5.15
N SER A 6 6.35 -9.46 5.40
CA SER A 6 6.02 -8.93 6.73
C SER A 6 5.45 -7.52 6.63
N VAL A 7 4.74 -7.13 7.69
CA VAL A 7 4.21 -5.77 7.82
C VAL A 7 4.47 -5.32 9.26
N GLU A 8 5.13 -4.17 9.40
CA GLU A 8 5.37 -3.54 10.70
C GLU A 8 4.63 -2.21 10.76
N VAL A 9 3.95 -1.94 11.86
CA VAL A 9 3.21 -0.71 12.06
C VAL A 9 3.85 0.10 13.18
N ARG A 10 4.18 1.36 12.88
CA ARG A 10 4.73 2.28 13.86
C ARG A 10 3.83 3.51 13.95
N PRO A 11 3.18 3.75 15.09
CA PRO A 11 2.37 4.95 15.27
C PRO A 11 3.24 6.22 15.26
N LEU A 12 2.80 7.23 14.50
CA LEU A 12 3.45 8.55 14.46
C LEU A 12 2.63 9.61 15.20
N GLY A 13 1.38 9.28 15.52
CA GLY A 13 0.46 10.17 16.21
C GLY A 13 -0.91 9.53 16.31
N ALA A 14 -1.92 10.26 16.75
CA ALA A 14 -3.27 9.73 16.94
C ALA A 14 -3.96 9.29 15.64
N SER A 15 -3.60 9.92 14.52
CA SER A 15 -4.23 9.65 13.21
C SER A 15 -3.21 9.37 12.11
N ARG A 16 -1.94 9.16 12.47
CA ARG A 16 -0.87 8.88 11.52
C ARG A 16 -0.11 7.63 11.93
N SER A 17 0.24 6.81 10.97
CA SER A 17 1.06 5.62 11.18
C SER A 17 2.04 5.45 10.03
N LEU A 18 3.22 4.93 10.34
CA LEU A 18 4.16 4.46 9.34
C LEU A 18 4.02 2.94 9.26
N VAL A 19 3.67 2.44 8.11
CA VAL A 19 3.55 1.00 7.86
C VAL A 19 4.69 0.59 6.94
N GLU A 20 5.59 -0.23 7.45
CA GLU A 20 6.68 -0.77 6.65
C GLU A 20 6.30 -2.14 6.14
N VAL A 21 6.11 -2.23 4.83
CA VAL A 21 5.73 -3.47 4.16
C VAL A 21 6.97 -4.07 3.53
N SER A 22 7.33 -5.29 3.94
CA SER A 22 8.41 -6.05 3.33
C SER A 22 7.81 -7.03 2.34
N VAL A 23 8.20 -6.91 1.07
CA VAL A 23 7.71 -7.77 0.00
C VAL A 23 8.86 -8.53 -0.62
N ARG A 24 8.60 -9.75 -1.03
CA ARG A 24 9.51 -10.48 -1.90
C ARG A 24 9.14 -10.19 -3.34
N ALA A 25 10.13 -9.81 -4.11
CA ALA A 25 9.93 -9.49 -5.50
C ALA A 25 11.14 -9.94 -6.32
N SER A 26 10.90 -10.28 -7.56
CA SER A 26 11.95 -10.63 -8.51
C SER A 26 11.92 -9.67 -9.69
N ASN A 27 13.08 -9.37 -10.21
CA ASN A 27 13.23 -8.51 -11.37
C ASN A 27 14.21 -9.15 -12.35
N ALA A 28 13.68 -9.82 -13.36
CA ALA A 28 14.46 -10.44 -14.41
C ALA A 28 14.98 -9.43 -15.44
N SER A 29 14.50 -8.20 -15.38
CA SER A 29 14.88 -7.13 -16.32
C SER A 29 16.32 -6.70 -16.11
N GLY A 30 16.96 -6.25 -17.19
CA GLY A 30 18.28 -5.64 -17.16
C GLY A 30 18.30 -4.22 -16.57
N ALA A 31 17.16 -3.67 -16.17
CA ALA A 31 17.04 -2.36 -15.57
C ALA A 31 16.42 -2.46 -14.17
N ALA A 32 16.92 -1.64 -13.24
CA ALA A 32 16.32 -1.53 -11.93
C ALA A 32 14.94 -0.87 -12.04
N VAL A 33 13.98 -1.35 -11.26
CA VAL A 33 12.64 -0.77 -11.17
C VAL A 33 12.54 -0.04 -9.83
N SER A 34 12.02 1.19 -9.85
CA SER A 34 11.86 1.98 -8.64
C SER A 34 10.43 2.50 -8.54
N ILE A 35 9.91 2.53 -7.31
CA ILE A 35 8.75 3.33 -6.98
C ILE A 35 9.28 4.72 -6.68
N VAL A 36 8.89 5.71 -7.48
CA VAL A 36 9.32 7.11 -7.27
C VAL A 36 8.45 7.75 -6.21
N ARG A 37 7.15 7.51 -6.30
CA ARG A 37 6.16 7.94 -5.31
C ARG A 37 4.86 7.16 -5.52
N ALA A 38 4.05 7.14 -4.49
CA ALA A 38 2.69 6.62 -4.56
C ALA A 38 1.80 7.45 -3.66
N ASP A 39 0.63 7.81 -4.13
CA ASP A 39 -0.38 8.56 -3.39
C ASP A 39 -1.72 7.89 -3.63
N LEU A 40 -2.26 7.27 -2.59
CA LEU A 40 -3.50 6.53 -2.68
C LEU A 40 -4.48 7.00 -1.60
N THR A 41 -5.77 6.94 -1.92
CA THR A 41 -6.84 7.20 -0.95
C THR A 41 -7.75 6.00 -0.85
N LEU A 42 -8.20 5.71 0.36
CA LEU A 42 -9.23 4.73 0.63
C LEU A 42 -10.52 5.47 0.89
N ASP A 43 -11.54 5.23 0.07
CA ASP A 43 -12.81 5.93 0.14
C ASP A 43 -13.95 4.96 0.42
N ARG A 44 -14.95 5.45 1.14
CA ARG A 44 -16.23 4.77 1.31
C ARG A 44 -17.30 5.68 0.74
N GLY A 45 -17.79 5.35 -0.46
CA GLY A 45 -18.66 6.25 -1.21
C GLY A 45 -17.91 7.53 -1.57
N GLU A 46 -18.39 8.67 -1.11
CA GLU A 46 -17.76 9.98 -1.35
C GLU A 46 -16.86 10.42 -0.18
N THR A 47 -16.75 9.60 0.86
CA THR A 47 -15.98 9.94 2.04
C THR A 47 -14.60 9.29 1.98
N THR A 48 -13.55 10.10 2.11
CA THR A 48 -12.19 9.60 2.22
C THR A 48 -11.92 9.16 3.66
N LEU A 49 -11.53 7.90 3.83
CA LEU A 49 -11.25 7.31 5.14
C LEU A 49 -9.79 7.48 5.53
N LEU A 50 -8.87 7.25 4.59
CA LEU A 50 -7.44 7.40 4.84
C LEU A 50 -6.72 7.76 3.56
N ARG A 51 -5.50 8.28 3.74
CA ARG A 51 -4.54 8.52 2.66
C ARG A 51 -3.28 7.74 2.94
N ALA A 52 -2.80 7.03 1.93
CA ALA A 52 -1.55 6.28 2.00
C ALA A 52 -0.57 6.89 1.01
N SER A 53 0.65 7.13 1.45
CA SER A 53 1.67 7.69 0.57
C SER A 53 3.02 7.02 0.76
N VAL A 54 3.76 6.92 -0.34
CA VAL A 54 5.15 6.51 -0.35
C VAL A 54 5.94 7.68 -0.90
N ASP A 55 6.68 8.36 -0.04
CA ASP A 55 7.44 9.56 -0.39
C ASP A 55 8.92 9.27 -0.65
N GLU A 56 9.38 8.09 -0.23
CA GLU A 56 10.74 7.66 -0.46
C GLU A 56 10.84 6.79 -1.70
N LYS A 57 11.93 6.95 -2.43
CA LYS A 57 12.21 6.12 -3.59
C LYS A 57 12.54 4.70 -3.15
N VAL A 58 11.73 3.74 -3.57
CA VAL A 58 11.93 2.32 -3.31
C VAL A 58 12.45 1.64 -4.56
N ARG A 59 13.60 0.98 -4.45
CA ARG A 59 14.28 0.39 -5.61
C ARG A 59 14.30 -1.13 -5.54
N LEU A 60 13.90 -1.75 -6.65
CA LEU A 60 14.11 -3.17 -6.88
C LEU A 60 15.31 -3.33 -7.83
N PRO A 61 16.44 -3.92 -7.37
CA PRO A 61 17.63 -4.04 -8.20
C PRO A 61 17.39 -4.85 -9.47
N ARG A 62 18.15 -4.55 -10.50
CA ARG A 62 18.12 -5.33 -11.75
C ARG A 62 18.62 -6.75 -11.51
N ARG A 63 18.11 -7.69 -12.32
CA ARG A 63 18.52 -9.10 -12.33
C ARG A 63 18.53 -9.71 -10.92
N SER A 64 17.54 -9.36 -10.11
CA SER A 64 17.41 -9.89 -8.76
C SER A 64 16.39 -11.03 -8.74
N GLU A 65 16.71 -12.05 -7.97
CA GLU A 65 15.79 -13.15 -7.66
C GLU A 65 15.45 -13.06 -6.18
N GLU A 66 14.15 -13.11 -5.87
CA GLU A 66 13.65 -13.11 -4.50
C GLU A 66 14.25 -12.02 -3.59
N ALA A 67 14.40 -10.83 -4.11
CA ALA A 67 14.86 -9.71 -3.30
C ALA A 67 13.77 -9.27 -2.32
N THR A 68 14.16 -9.04 -1.07
CA THR A 68 13.25 -8.43 -0.09
C THR A 68 13.33 -6.91 -0.23
N VAL A 69 12.20 -6.30 -0.50
CA VAL A 69 12.08 -4.85 -0.65
C VAL A 69 11.21 -4.30 0.47
N ARG A 70 11.69 -3.28 1.16
CA ARG A 70 10.94 -2.60 2.22
C ARG A 70 10.30 -1.35 1.65
N ILE A 71 9.00 -1.24 1.80
CA ILE A 71 8.22 -0.12 1.32
C ILE A 71 7.64 0.64 2.51
N PRO A 72 8.16 1.84 2.81
CA PRO A 72 7.61 2.65 3.90
C PRO A 72 6.36 3.39 3.40
N VAL A 73 5.21 3.07 3.98
CA VAL A 73 3.93 3.68 3.63
C VAL A 73 3.45 4.52 4.80
N GLU A 74 3.32 5.82 4.59
CA GLU A 74 2.71 6.69 5.59
C GLU A 74 1.20 6.65 5.41
N ILE A 75 0.49 6.31 6.47
CA ILE A 75 -0.97 6.28 6.49
C ILE A 75 -1.48 7.40 7.36
N ARG A 76 -2.37 8.21 6.81
CA ARG A 76 -3.04 9.30 7.51
C ARG A 76 -4.53 9.06 7.50
N PHE A 77 -5.12 8.91 8.67
CA PHE A 77 -6.57 8.73 8.81
C PHE A 77 -7.27 10.08 8.81
N GLU A 78 -8.34 10.18 8.04
CA GLU A 78 -9.20 11.36 8.05
C GLU A 78 -10.15 11.30 9.25
N GLY A 79 -10.49 12.47 9.80
CA GLY A 79 -11.39 12.54 10.94
C GLY A 79 -10.75 12.34 12.31
N GLY A 80 -9.41 12.44 12.39
CA GLY A 80 -8.68 12.31 13.65
C GLY A 80 -8.80 10.93 14.28
N LEU A 81 -8.77 10.85 15.61
CA LEU A 81 -8.83 9.58 16.34
C LEU A 81 -10.13 8.81 16.09
N LEU A 82 -11.27 9.50 16.11
CA LEU A 82 -12.56 8.84 15.86
C LEU A 82 -12.65 8.32 14.43
N GLY A 83 -12.12 9.07 13.48
CA GLY A 83 -12.03 8.63 12.09
C GLY A 83 -11.14 7.40 11.96
N ALA A 84 -10.00 7.36 12.65
CA ALA A 84 -9.10 6.22 12.65
C ALA A 84 -9.78 4.96 13.19
N LEU A 85 -10.50 5.07 14.31
CA LEU A 85 -11.22 3.94 14.90
C LEU A 85 -12.33 3.44 13.97
N GLY A 86 -13.07 4.34 13.34
CA GLY A 86 -14.10 3.98 12.37
C GLY A 86 -13.53 3.26 11.16
N THR A 87 -12.40 3.73 10.64
CA THR A 87 -11.70 3.10 9.51
C THR A 87 -11.19 1.71 9.89
N MET A 88 -10.62 1.55 11.08
CA MET A 88 -10.18 0.24 11.56
C MET A 88 -11.33 -0.74 11.64
N GLY A 89 -12.50 -0.30 12.11
CA GLY A 89 -13.72 -1.11 12.13
C GLY A 89 -14.14 -1.54 10.72
N THR A 90 -14.09 -0.64 9.76
CA THR A 90 -14.40 -0.94 8.36
C THR A 90 -13.43 -1.96 7.78
N LEU A 91 -12.13 -1.81 8.04
CA LEU A 91 -11.11 -2.75 7.57
C LEU A 91 -11.27 -4.12 8.22
N SER A 92 -11.60 -4.18 9.51
CA SER A 92 -11.83 -5.43 10.23
C SER A 92 -13.00 -6.24 9.64
N SER A 93 -13.99 -5.58 9.05
CA SER A 93 -15.11 -6.25 8.38
C SER A 93 -14.82 -6.58 6.91
N GLY A 94 -13.56 -6.50 6.46
CA GLY A 94 -13.15 -6.89 5.12
C GLY A 94 -13.18 -5.77 4.09
N ALA A 95 -13.24 -4.53 4.53
CA ALA A 95 -13.23 -3.33 3.68
C ALA A 95 -14.35 -3.29 2.63
N ARG A 96 -15.49 -3.88 2.94
CA ARG A 96 -16.64 -3.89 2.02
C ARG A 96 -17.14 -2.49 1.73
N GLY A 97 -17.42 -2.22 0.46
CA GLY A 97 -17.90 -0.92 0.02
C GLY A 97 -16.84 0.16 -0.02
N THR A 98 -15.56 -0.22 0.13
CA THR A 98 -14.44 0.72 0.00
C THR A 98 -13.77 0.59 -1.35
N THR A 99 -13.23 1.71 -1.82
CA THR A 99 -12.51 1.79 -3.08
C THR A 99 -11.18 2.50 -2.89
N VAL A 100 -10.22 2.17 -3.75
CA VAL A 100 -8.90 2.78 -3.77
C VAL A 100 -8.79 3.66 -5.01
N SER A 101 -8.29 4.88 -4.82
CA SER A 101 -8.00 5.81 -5.90
C SER A 101 -6.64 6.45 -5.69
N GLY A 102 -6.02 6.92 -6.76
CA GLY A 102 -4.75 7.63 -6.67
C GLY A 102 -3.82 7.33 -7.81
N GLU A 103 -2.53 7.47 -7.56
CA GLU A 103 -1.53 7.22 -8.59
C GLU A 103 -0.23 6.68 -8.01
N VAL A 104 0.46 5.89 -8.83
CA VAL A 104 1.79 5.34 -8.53
C VAL A 104 2.70 5.71 -9.69
N VAL A 105 3.86 6.26 -9.38
CA VAL A 105 4.89 6.59 -10.39
C VAL A 105 6.03 5.60 -10.25
N LEU A 106 6.29 4.88 -11.33
CA LEU A 106 7.37 3.91 -11.43
C LEU A 106 8.43 4.41 -12.40
N LYS A 107 9.67 4.02 -12.17
CA LYS A 107 10.79 4.29 -13.07
C LYS A 107 11.55 2.99 -13.35
N ALA A 108 11.77 2.69 -14.62
CA ALA A 108 12.57 1.54 -15.04
C ALA A 108 13.61 2.05 -16.04
N GLY A 109 14.90 2.02 -15.67
CA GLY A 109 15.95 2.61 -16.48
C GLY A 109 15.72 4.12 -16.67
N MET A 110 15.59 4.55 -17.92
CA MET A 110 15.30 5.96 -18.25
C MET A 110 13.81 6.24 -18.43
N MET A 111 12.97 5.23 -18.34
CA MET A 111 11.53 5.37 -18.56
C MET A 111 10.81 5.59 -17.23
N ARG A 112 9.89 6.55 -17.24
CA ARG A 112 9.01 6.83 -16.10
C ARG A 112 7.57 6.61 -16.53
N LYS A 113 6.82 5.90 -15.71
CA LYS A 113 5.42 5.59 -16.02
C LYS A 113 4.53 5.90 -14.81
N LYS A 114 3.43 6.57 -15.09
CA LYS A 114 2.41 6.89 -14.09
C LYS A 114 1.22 5.95 -14.27
N TYR A 115 0.84 5.28 -13.19
CA TYR A 115 -0.36 4.45 -13.14
C TYR A 115 -1.42 5.16 -12.32
N LYS A 116 -2.59 5.35 -12.90
CA LYS A 116 -3.74 5.90 -12.17
C LYS A 116 -4.67 4.76 -11.76
N VAL A 117 -5.13 4.84 -10.52
CA VAL A 117 -6.14 3.93 -9.97
C VAL A 117 -7.40 4.75 -9.73
N GLU A 118 -8.51 4.36 -10.34
CA GLU A 118 -9.78 5.07 -10.25
C GLU A 118 -10.84 4.16 -9.64
N ARG A 119 -11.23 4.45 -8.41
CA ARG A 119 -12.29 3.76 -7.68
C ARG A 119 -12.29 2.25 -7.83
N MET A 120 -11.11 1.65 -7.71
CA MET A 120 -10.97 0.20 -7.75
C MET A 120 -11.40 -0.39 -6.41
N ASP A 121 -12.17 -1.48 -6.45
CA ASP A 121 -12.53 -2.20 -5.23
C ASP A 121 -11.27 -2.57 -4.44
N THR A 122 -11.30 -2.32 -3.12
CA THR A 122 -10.11 -2.48 -2.29
C THR A 122 -9.57 -3.91 -2.31
N ASP A 123 -10.43 -4.91 -2.21
CA ASP A 123 -10.00 -6.31 -2.27
C ASP A 123 -9.36 -6.65 -3.61
N ALA A 124 -9.93 -6.17 -4.71
CA ALA A 124 -9.39 -6.40 -6.04
C ALA A 124 -8.04 -5.72 -6.21
N PHE A 125 -7.88 -4.50 -5.69
CA PHE A 125 -6.61 -3.78 -5.70
C PHE A 125 -5.53 -4.56 -4.94
N LEU A 126 -5.82 -5.00 -3.73
CA LEU A 126 -4.86 -5.72 -2.89
C LEU A 126 -4.48 -7.07 -3.51
N ARG A 127 -5.43 -7.78 -4.11
CA ARG A 127 -5.16 -9.07 -4.75
C ARG A 127 -4.20 -8.95 -5.93
N GLN A 128 -4.14 -7.81 -6.61
CA GLN A 128 -3.16 -7.59 -7.68
C GLN A 128 -1.73 -7.66 -7.18
N PHE A 129 -1.51 -7.40 -5.89
CA PHE A 129 -0.19 -7.44 -5.26
C PHE A 129 0.02 -8.70 -4.42
N GLY A 130 -0.86 -9.69 -4.55
CA GLY A 130 -0.78 -10.92 -3.77
C GLY A 130 -1.15 -10.75 -2.31
N ILE A 131 -1.89 -9.71 -1.96
CA ILE A 131 -2.32 -9.41 -0.61
C ILE A 131 -3.76 -9.88 -0.40
N ASP A 132 -3.98 -10.76 0.58
CA ASP A 132 -5.30 -11.12 1.05
C ASP A 132 -5.56 -10.35 2.35
N LEU A 133 -6.57 -9.46 2.32
CA LEU A 133 -6.88 -8.61 3.46
C LEU A 133 -7.27 -9.41 4.70
N SER A 134 -8.01 -10.50 4.52
CA SER A 134 -8.43 -11.36 5.63
C SER A 134 -7.22 -11.99 6.33
N GLU A 135 -6.27 -12.53 5.57
CA GLU A 135 -5.05 -13.10 6.12
C GLU A 135 -4.21 -12.04 6.82
N MET A 136 -4.11 -10.85 6.22
CA MET A 136 -3.34 -9.75 6.81
C MET A 136 -3.95 -9.29 8.13
N MET A 137 -5.29 -9.21 8.22
CA MET A 137 -5.98 -8.83 9.45
C MET A 137 -5.80 -9.89 10.54
N GLU A 138 -5.77 -11.17 10.21
CA GLU A 138 -5.48 -12.24 11.16
C GLU A 138 -4.09 -12.11 11.76
N GLU A 139 -3.08 -11.78 10.93
CA GLU A 139 -1.71 -11.56 11.41
C GLU A 139 -1.61 -10.41 12.41
N PHE A 140 -2.47 -9.40 12.29
CA PHE A 140 -2.54 -8.29 13.22
C PHE A 140 -3.38 -8.58 14.46
N GLY A 141 -4.03 -9.74 14.54
CA GLY A 141 -4.91 -10.09 15.65
C GLY A 141 -6.25 -9.34 15.65
N LEU A 142 -6.70 -8.94 14.50
CA LEU A 142 -7.96 -8.17 14.33
C LEU A 142 -9.16 -9.03 13.97
#